data_fb1b37f7b7a451048d38cce38ffdcbe3
#
_entry.id   fb1b37f7b7a451048d38cce38ffdcbe3
#
_cell.length_a   1.000
_cell.length_b   1.000
_cell.length_c   1.000
_cell.angle_alpha   90.00
_cell.angle_beta   90.00
_cell.angle_gamma   90.00
#
_symmetry.space_group_name_H-M   'P 1'
#
loop_
_entity.id
_entity.type
_entity.pdbx_description
1 polymer ?
#
loop_
_entity_poly.entity_id
_entity_poly.type
_entity_poly.pdbx_seq_one_letter_code
_entity_poly.pdbx_strand_id
1 'polypeptide(L)'
;MKRFFSLLVILSVWFLSFGEAPVKLFNVDEPIKFCGEKYHFAWSQNDGKMFYVQEYLPKGDSFDNLKTMFTVTLLFVDVHPIDAVRLKVAELDERKKNDPIINYQVAENGDMYLLDFIVSDYNGKEMNCVELDIHRYSSVKVNGKDAILLCFYTERAYGDDIESFIKSIPEKRNKLYDEIGKINLDIKFVK
;
A
#
# COMPACT_ATOMS: atom_id res chain seq x y z
N MET A 1 -22.10 16.67 3.83
CA MET A 1 -21.30 15.64 4.47
C MET A 1 -21.58 14.22 3.91
N LYS A 2 -21.68 14.00 2.60
CA LYS A 2 -21.99 12.68 2.00
C LYS A 2 -21.14 12.32 0.75
N ARG A 3 -19.99 12.97 0.54
CA ARG A 3 -19.16 12.76 -0.66
C ARG A 3 -17.75 12.21 -0.38
N PHE A 4 -17.40 11.94 0.88
CA PHE A 4 -16.06 11.43 1.27
C PHE A 4 -15.95 9.90 1.28
N PHE A 5 -17.06 9.17 1.21
CA PHE A 5 -17.08 7.72 1.38
C PHE A 5 -16.61 6.91 0.15
N SER A 6 -16.37 7.55 -0.99
CA SER A 6 -16.09 6.83 -2.24
C SER A 6 -14.61 6.76 -2.62
N LEU A 7 -13.71 7.43 -1.88
CA LEU A 7 -12.33 7.61 -2.32
C LEU A 7 -11.35 6.53 -1.80
N LEU A 8 -11.70 5.83 -0.73
CA LEU A 8 -10.81 4.82 -0.13
C LEU A 8 -11.04 3.38 -0.62
N VAL A 9 -12.14 3.13 -1.31
CA VAL A 9 -12.46 1.81 -1.89
C VAL A 9 -11.69 1.53 -3.19
N ILE A 10 -10.97 2.51 -3.74
CA ILE A 10 -10.37 2.42 -5.10
C ILE A 10 -9.04 1.64 -5.12
N LEU A 11 -8.47 1.25 -3.98
CA LEU A 11 -7.18 0.56 -3.93
C LEU A 11 -7.24 -0.94 -4.28
N SER A 12 -8.38 -1.46 -4.68
CA SER A 12 -8.53 -2.85 -5.15
C SER A 12 -9.14 -2.99 -6.55
N VAL A 13 -9.21 -1.91 -7.33
CA VAL A 13 -9.80 -2.01 -8.68
C VAL A 13 -8.71 -2.29 -9.71
N TRP A 14 -8.65 -3.53 -10.12
CA TRP A 14 -7.90 -4.00 -11.28
C TRP A 14 -8.49 -3.41 -12.56
N PHE A 15 -8.00 -2.27 -13.02
CA PHE A 15 -8.24 -1.82 -14.37
C PHE A 15 -7.04 -2.21 -15.24
N LEU A 16 -7.23 -3.27 -16.03
CA LEU A 16 -6.39 -3.53 -17.20
C LEU A 16 -6.62 -2.39 -18.21
N SER A 17 -5.90 -1.32 -18.07
CA SER A 17 -5.77 -0.32 -19.13
C SER A 17 -4.70 -0.80 -20.10
N PHE A 18 -5.12 -1.48 -21.15
CA PHE A 18 -4.27 -1.76 -22.29
C PHE A 18 -4.10 -0.46 -23.11
N GLY A 19 -2.90 0.09 -23.20
CA GLY A 19 -2.64 1.04 -24.27
C GLY A 19 -1.48 2.01 -24.15
N GLU A 20 -1.17 2.57 -23.00
CA GLU A 20 -0.07 3.53 -22.90
C GLU A 20 0.98 3.07 -21.88
N ALA A 21 2.27 3.34 -22.18
CA ALA A 21 3.34 3.11 -21.23
C ALA A 21 3.08 3.93 -19.95
N PRO A 22 3.27 3.34 -18.74
CA PRO A 22 3.00 4.05 -17.51
C PRO A 22 3.89 5.29 -17.39
N VAL A 23 3.29 6.42 -16.96
CA VAL A 23 3.96 7.72 -16.86
C VAL A 23 4.24 8.03 -15.40
N LYS A 24 5.49 8.36 -15.07
CA LYS A 24 5.83 8.82 -13.72
C LYS A 24 5.12 10.14 -13.42
N LEU A 25 4.40 10.17 -12.32
CA LEU A 25 3.68 11.35 -11.84
C LEU A 25 4.57 12.20 -10.93
N PHE A 26 5.45 11.57 -10.19
CA PHE A 26 6.45 12.21 -9.33
C PHE A 26 7.74 11.38 -9.32
N ASN A 27 8.86 12.03 -9.00
CA ASN A 27 10.14 11.36 -8.85
C ASN A 27 10.32 10.89 -7.41
N VAL A 28 10.84 9.68 -7.28
CA VAL A 28 11.45 9.12 -6.08
C VAL A 28 12.78 8.51 -6.47
N ASP A 29 13.68 8.35 -5.51
CA ASP A 29 14.94 7.65 -5.75
C ASP A 29 14.67 6.20 -6.13
N GLU A 30 15.05 5.82 -7.35
CA GLU A 30 14.86 4.47 -7.88
C GLU A 30 16.20 3.74 -8.10
N PRO A 31 16.19 2.41 -7.94
CA PRO A 31 15.10 1.58 -7.43
C PRO A 31 14.84 1.82 -5.94
N ILE A 32 13.56 1.76 -5.53
CA ILE A 32 13.23 1.73 -4.10
C ILE A 32 13.83 0.46 -3.51
N LYS A 33 14.63 0.59 -2.45
CA LYS A 33 15.21 -0.55 -1.75
C LYS A 33 14.41 -0.84 -0.49
N PHE A 34 13.87 -2.05 -0.39
CA PHE A 34 13.11 -2.48 0.77
C PHE A 34 13.37 -3.96 1.08
N CYS A 35 13.73 -4.26 2.34
CA CYS A 35 14.02 -5.61 2.83
C CYS A 35 15.03 -6.42 1.98
N GLY A 36 15.97 -5.73 1.32
CA GLY A 36 17.01 -6.35 0.47
C GLY A 36 16.61 -6.52 -0.99
N GLU A 37 15.37 -6.22 -1.35
CA GLU A 37 14.86 -6.24 -2.71
C GLU A 37 14.87 -4.83 -3.34
N LYS A 38 14.81 -4.77 -4.67
CA LYS A 38 14.80 -3.55 -5.47
C LYS A 38 13.51 -3.47 -6.28
N TYR A 39 12.72 -2.43 -6.02
CA TYR A 39 11.44 -2.19 -6.67
C TYR A 39 11.58 -1.10 -7.73
N HIS A 40 11.19 -1.40 -8.96
CA HIS A 40 11.26 -0.52 -10.12
C HIS A 40 9.86 -0.04 -10.49
N PHE A 41 9.75 1.20 -10.96
CA PHE A 41 8.48 1.76 -11.39
C PHE A 41 7.79 0.87 -12.43
N ALA A 42 6.53 0.55 -12.18
CA ALA A 42 5.73 -0.35 -13.00
C ALA A 42 4.42 0.26 -13.46
N TRP A 43 3.76 1.06 -12.61
CA TRP A 43 2.44 1.61 -12.93
C TRP A 43 2.13 2.88 -12.13
N SER A 44 1.19 3.68 -12.64
CA SER A 44 0.72 4.88 -11.94
C SER A 44 -0.72 5.23 -12.30
N GLN A 45 -1.38 5.94 -11.37
CA GLN A 45 -2.70 6.52 -11.57
C GLN A 45 -2.85 7.82 -10.76
N ASN A 46 -3.67 8.74 -11.24
CA ASN A 46 -4.08 9.93 -10.52
C ASN A 46 -5.48 10.39 -10.95
N ASP A 47 -6.11 11.24 -10.13
CA ASP A 47 -7.35 11.94 -10.47
C ASP A 47 -7.12 13.39 -10.93
N GLY A 48 -5.85 13.78 -11.05
CA GLY A 48 -5.41 15.13 -11.40
C GLY A 48 -5.59 16.18 -10.30
N LYS A 49 -6.07 15.82 -9.10
CA LYS A 49 -6.42 16.75 -8.02
C LYS A 49 -5.95 16.31 -6.65
N MET A 50 -6.45 15.16 -6.17
CA MET A 50 -6.34 14.78 -4.78
C MET A 50 -5.45 13.56 -4.57
N PHE A 51 -5.40 12.61 -5.50
CA PHE A 51 -4.56 11.46 -5.30
C PHE A 51 -3.63 11.18 -6.50
N TYR A 52 -2.43 10.71 -6.15
CA TYR A 52 -1.39 10.30 -7.09
C TYR A 52 -0.76 9.04 -6.52
N VAL A 53 -0.77 7.95 -7.29
CA VAL A 53 -0.22 6.66 -6.89
C VAL A 53 0.78 6.17 -7.91
N GLN A 54 1.87 5.60 -7.44
CA GLN A 54 2.85 4.87 -8.23
C GLN A 54 3.14 3.53 -7.58
N GLU A 55 3.19 2.49 -8.39
CA GLU A 55 3.47 1.13 -7.98
C GLU A 55 4.80 0.66 -8.57
N TYR A 56 5.53 -0.10 -7.78
CA TYR A 56 6.88 -0.54 -8.07
C TYR A 56 6.98 -2.05 -7.83
N LEU A 57 7.55 -2.77 -8.80
CA LEU A 57 7.71 -4.21 -8.75
C LEU A 57 9.19 -4.60 -8.76
N PRO A 58 9.54 -5.78 -8.23
CA PRO A 58 10.84 -6.40 -8.48
C PRO A 58 11.11 -6.55 -9.98
N LYS A 59 12.36 -6.53 -10.36
CA LYS A 59 12.75 -6.64 -11.78
C LYS A 59 12.32 -7.97 -12.36
N GLY A 60 11.48 -7.93 -13.39
CA GLY A 60 10.98 -9.10 -14.11
C GLY A 60 9.63 -9.62 -13.60
N ASP A 61 9.12 -9.06 -12.50
CA ASP A 61 7.78 -9.38 -12.00
C ASP A 61 6.69 -8.63 -12.78
N SER A 62 5.49 -9.13 -12.68
CA SER A 62 4.28 -8.55 -13.27
C SER A 62 3.12 -8.57 -12.27
N PHE A 63 2.07 -7.80 -12.57
CA PHE A 63 0.86 -7.80 -11.75
C PHE A 63 0.08 -9.12 -11.79
N ASP A 64 0.26 -9.93 -12.83
CA ASP A 64 -0.48 -11.21 -13.00
C ASP A 64 -0.07 -12.27 -11.96
N ASN A 65 1.20 -12.22 -11.50
CA ASN A 65 1.75 -13.14 -10.52
C ASN A 65 2.43 -12.38 -9.38
N LEU A 66 1.73 -11.37 -8.87
CA LEU A 66 2.24 -10.47 -7.85
C LEU A 66 2.60 -11.21 -6.57
N LYS A 67 3.90 -11.26 -6.24
CA LYS A 67 4.38 -11.76 -4.94
C LYS A 67 4.65 -10.63 -3.97
N THR A 68 5.34 -9.59 -4.43
CA THR A 68 5.65 -8.41 -3.62
C THR A 68 5.51 -7.14 -4.45
N MET A 69 5.11 -6.06 -3.80
CA MET A 69 4.96 -4.75 -4.41
C MET A 69 5.29 -3.65 -3.40
N PHE A 70 5.85 -2.57 -3.89
CA PHE A 70 5.98 -1.34 -3.11
C PHE A 70 5.15 -0.24 -3.76
N THR A 71 4.33 0.46 -2.97
CA THR A 71 3.46 1.52 -3.47
C THR A 71 3.75 2.83 -2.75
N VAL A 72 3.74 3.92 -3.51
CA VAL A 72 3.85 5.29 -3.00
C VAL A 72 2.62 6.07 -3.44
N THR A 73 1.90 6.62 -2.48
CA THR A 73 0.70 7.43 -2.74
C THR A 73 0.80 8.78 -2.07
N LEU A 74 0.43 9.83 -2.81
CA LEU A 74 0.24 11.18 -2.29
C LEU A 74 -1.25 11.50 -2.26
N LEU A 75 -1.74 11.91 -1.08
CA LEU A 75 -3.11 12.36 -0.88
C LEU A 75 -3.10 13.83 -0.47
N PHE A 76 -3.61 14.70 -1.35
CA PHE A 76 -3.80 16.14 -1.07
C PHE A 76 -5.17 16.36 -0.45
N VAL A 77 -5.28 16.06 0.84
CA VAL A 77 -6.50 16.15 1.64
C VAL A 77 -6.21 16.90 2.93
N ASP A 78 -7.19 17.65 3.41
CA ASP A 78 -7.10 18.40 4.67
C ASP A 78 -7.55 17.52 5.85
N VAL A 79 -6.77 16.46 6.10
CA VAL A 79 -6.96 15.55 7.24
C VAL A 79 -5.61 15.13 7.80
N HIS A 80 -5.58 14.77 9.07
CA HIS A 80 -4.36 14.25 9.69
C HIS A 80 -4.11 12.78 9.29
N PRO A 81 -2.84 12.31 9.17
CA PRO A 81 -2.54 10.92 8.83
C PRO A 81 -3.29 9.87 9.67
N ILE A 82 -3.49 10.12 10.97
CA ILE A 82 -4.26 9.20 11.84
C ILE A 82 -5.72 9.03 11.37
N ASP A 83 -6.32 10.04 10.76
CA ASP A 83 -7.69 9.93 10.28
C ASP A 83 -7.78 9.02 9.04
N ALA A 84 -6.74 9.03 8.19
CA ALA A 84 -6.61 8.06 7.10
C ALA A 84 -6.42 6.62 7.64
N VAL A 85 -5.63 6.45 8.69
CA VAL A 85 -5.49 5.14 9.40
C VAL A 85 -6.83 4.68 9.95
N ARG A 86 -7.58 5.55 10.65
CA ARG A 86 -8.89 5.21 11.21
C ARG A 86 -9.89 4.80 10.14
N LEU A 87 -9.88 5.44 8.98
CA LEU A 87 -10.74 5.06 7.86
C LEU A 87 -10.38 3.67 7.33
N LYS A 88 -9.08 3.35 7.20
CA LYS A 88 -8.65 2.01 6.77
C LYS A 88 -9.00 0.94 7.80
N VAL A 89 -8.82 1.22 9.08
CA VAL A 89 -9.22 0.31 10.16
C VAL A 89 -10.72 0.05 10.13
N ALA A 90 -11.56 1.08 9.93
CA ALA A 90 -13.01 0.90 9.82
C ALA A 90 -13.41 0.04 8.60
N GLU A 91 -12.68 0.17 7.47
CA GLU A 91 -12.85 -0.70 6.30
C GLU A 91 -12.48 -2.17 6.62
N LEU A 92 -11.36 -2.38 7.32
CA LEU A 92 -10.92 -3.71 7.74
C LEU A 92 -11.91 -4.37 8.71
N ASP A 93 -12.45 -3.62 9.66
CA ASP A 93 -13.47 -4.10 10.60
C ASP A 93 -14.76 -4.51 9.87
N GLU A 94 -15.17 -3.77 8.85
CA GLU A 94 -16.31 -4.15 8.02
C GLU A 94 -16.02 -5.42 7.21
N ARG A 95 -14.86 -5.49 6.56
CA ARG A 95 -14.42 -6.65 5.76
C ARG A 95 -14.28 -7.90 6.63
N LYS A 96 -13.84 -7.77 7.88
CA LYS A 96 -13.66 -8.88 8.84
C LYS A 96 -14.94 -9.69 9.08
N LYS A 97 -16.11 -9.13 8.81
CA LYS A 97 -17.39 -9.87 8.88
C LYS A 97 -17.47 -11.03 7.89
N ASN A 98 -16.71 -10.94 6.78
CA ASN A 98 -16.72 -11.92 5.70
C ASN A 98 -15.33 -12.56 5.45
N ASP A 99 -14.29 -12.00 6.05
CA ASP A 99 -12.91 -12.49 5.94
C ASP A 99 -12.33 -12.72 7.36
N PRO A 100 -12.43 -13.95 7.89
CA PRO A 100 -12.08 -14.26 9.28
C PRO A 100 -10.60 -14.20 9.59
N ILE A 101 -9.70 -14.18 8.60
CA ILE A 101 -8.26 -14.08 8.84
C ILE A 101 -7.82 -12.65 9.09
N ILE A 102 -8.64 -11.65 8.83
CA ILE A 102 -8.27 -10.26 9.02
C ILE A 102 -7.82 -10.02 10.45
N ASN A 103 -6.58 -9.57 10.54
CA ASN A 103 -5.95 -9.11 11.76
C ASN A 103 -5.08 -7.89 11.40
N TYR A 104 -5.10 -6.88 12.26
CA TYR A 104 -4.31 -5.68 12.03
C TYR A 104 -3.70 -5.16 13.33
N GLN A 105 -2.63 -4.39 13.20
CA GLN A 105 -1.99 -3.64 14.29
C GLN A 105 -1.70 -2.22 13.83
N VAL A 106 -1.84 -1.28 14.76
CA VAL A 106 -1.48 0.12 14.56
C VAL A 106 -0.35 0.48 15.51
N ALA A 107 0.68 1.12 15.00
CA ALA A 107 1.76 1.70 15.79
C ALA A 107 1.93 3.17 15.44
N GLU A 108 2.40 3.97 16.41
CA GLU A 108 2.61 5.39 16.28
C GLU A 108 4.07 5.73 16.65
N ASN A 109 4.67 6.62 15.85
CA ASN A 109 6.00 7.17 16.13
C ASN A 109 6.01 8.65 15.72
N GLY A 110 5.70 9.54 16.66
CA GLY A 110 5.48 10.97 16.40
C GLY A 110 4.32 11.18 15.43
N ASP A 111 4.56 11.87 14.31
CA ASP A 111 3.55 12.15 13.29
C ASP A 111 3.48 11.06 12.20
N MET A 112 4.15 9.94 12.42
CA MET A 112 4.15 8.78 11.53
C MET A 112 3.32 7.66 12.15
N TYR A 113 2.44 7.08 11.36
CA TYR A 113 1.60 5.94 11.75
C TYR A 113 1.90 4.74 10.87
N LEU A 114 2.00 3.58 11.49
CA LEU A 114 2.14 2.30 10.83
C LEU A 114 0.86 1.49 11.04
N LEU A 115 0.38 0.86 9.99
CA LEU A 115 -0.73 -0.09 10.03
C LEU A 115 -0.32 -1.32 9.26
N ASP A 116 -0.20 -2.47 9.92
CA ASP A 116 -0.15 -3.74 9.21
C ASP A 116 -1.48 -4.47 9.29
N PHE A 117 -1.78 -5.24 8.27
CA PHE A 117 -2.94 -6.09 8.26
C PHE A 117 -2.77 -7.27 7.29
N ILE A 118 -3.55 -8.32 7.57
CA ILE A 118 -3.69 -9.49 6.70
C ILE A 118 -5.10 -9.49 6.16
N VAL A 119 -5.23 -9.79 4.87
CA VAL A 119 -6.52 -10.02 4.20
C VAL A 119 -6.42 -11.27 3.33
N SER A 120 -7.55 -11.87 3.00
CA SER A 120 -7.60 -12.99 2.08
C SER A 120 -8.55 -12.75 0.91
N ASP A 121 -8.34 -13.51 -0.14
CA ASP A 121 -9.26 -13.62 -1.27
C ASP A 121 -9.70 -15.07 -1.45
N TYR A 122 -10.97 -15.27 -1.79
CA TYR A 122 -11.59 -16.58 -1.92
C TYR A 122 -12.13 -16.81 -3.33
N ASN A 123 -11.89 -18.00 -3.87
CA ASN A 123 -12.59 -18.51 -5.02
C ASN A 123 -13.64 -19.53 -4.54
N GLY A 124 -14.88 -19.07 -4.40
CA GLY A 124 -15.95 -19.87 -3.77
C GLY A 124 -15.68 -20.10 -2.28
N LYS A 125 -15.34 -21.33 -1.88
CA LYS A 125 -15.01 -21.68 -0.50
C LYS A 125 -13.51 -21.85 -0.25
N GLU A 126 -12.71 -21.84 -1.30
CA GLU A 126 -11.27 -22.08 -1.24
C GLU A 126 -10.53 -20.76 -1.16
N MET A 127 -9.62 -20.65 -0.20
CA MET A 127 -8.74 -19.48 -0.05
C MET A 127 -7.71 -19.49 -1.19
N ASN A 128 -7.82 -18.51 -2.06
CA ASN A 128 -6.98 -18.38 -3.26
C ASN A 128 -5.68 -17.62 -2.99
N CYS A 129 -5.77 -16.58 -2.15
CA CYS A 129 -4.65 -15.71 -1.86
C CYS A 129 -4.73 -15.19 -0.41
N VAL A 130 -3.58 -15.01 0.21
CA VAL A 130 -3.41 -14.22 1.43
C VAL A 130 -2.45 -13.09 1.16
N GLU A 131 -2.79 -11.89 1.61
CA GLU A 131 -2.02 -10.68 1.45
C GLU A 131 -1.66 -10.10 2.82
N LEU A 132 -0.40 -9.77 3.01
CA LEU A 132 0.11 -8.96 4.11
C LEU A 132 0.44 -7.58 3.58
N ASP A 133 -0.14 -6.56 4.17
CA ASP A 133 0.17 -5.16 3.90
C ASP A 133 0.82 -4.48 5.09
N ILE A 134 1.85 -3.68 4.83
CA ILE A 134 2.48 -2.81 5.82
C ILE A 134 2.40 -1.38 5.29
N HIS A 135 1.56 -0.57 5.90
CA HIS A 135 1.31 0.82 5.51
C HIS A 135 2.02 1.79 6.44
N ARG A 136 2.68 2.79 5.89
CA ARG A 136 3.19 3.97 6.61
C ARG A 136 2.48 5.22 6.13
N TYR A 137 1.90 5.96 7.05
CA TYR A 137 1.23 7.24 6.84
C TYR A 137 2.05 8.35 7.48
N SER A 138 2.35 9.42 6.77
CA SER A 138 3.07 10.59 7.28
C SER A 138 2.63 11.87 6.59
N SER A 139 2.71 12.99 7.31
CA SER A 139 2.52 14.31 6.71
C SER A 139 3.73 14.72 5.90
N VAL A 140 3.51 15.30 4.73
CA VAL A 140 4.58 15.85 3.87
C VAL A 140 4.14 17.17 3.25
N LYS A 141 5.13 17.99 2.83
CA LYS A 141 4.89 19.14 1.96
C LYS A 141 5.45 18.88 0.58
N VAL A 142 4.58 18.92 -0.43
CA VAL A 142 4.96 18.76 -1.84
C VAL A 142 4.59 20.04 -2.59
N ASN A 143 5.58 20.72 -3.16
CA ASN A 143 5.39 22.03 -3.84
C ASN A 143 4.66 23.07 -2.96
N GLY A 144 4.93 23.07 -1.65
CA GLY A 144 4.33 23.99 -0.68
C GLY A 144 2.91 23.62 -0.23
N LYS A 145 2.33 22.55 -0.72
CA LYS A 145 1.02 22.02 -0.31
C LYS A 145 1.19 20.88 0.68
N ASP A 146 0.33 20.86 1.69
CA ASP A 146 0.26 19.73 2.62
C ASP A 146 -0.39 18.52 1.95
N ALA A 147 0.16 17.36 2.25
CA ALA A 147 -0.33 16.07 1.75
C ALA A 147 -0.04 14.96 2.76
N ILE A 148 -0.75 13.86 2.66
CA ILE A 148 -0.39 12.60 3.31
C ILE A 148 0.44 11.77 2.32
N LEU A 149 1.63 11.37 2.75
CA LEU A 149 2.43 10.37 2.06
C LEU A 149 2.12 9.00 2.63
N LEU A 150 1.62 8.12 1.77
CA LEU A 150 1.45 6.71 2.03
C LEU A 150 2.57 5.94 1.33
N CYS A 151 3.35 5.21 2.11
CA CYS A 151 4.25 4.18 1.58
C CYS A 151 3.73 2.85 2.08
N PHE A 152 3.51 1.88 1.21
CA PHE A 152 3.13 0.57 1.66
C PHE A 152 3.80 -0.54 0.85
N TYR A 153 4.06 -1.61 1.57
CA TYR A 153 4.59 -2.85 1.07
C TYR A 153 3.49 -3.90 1.12
N THR A 154 3.32 -4.60 0.03
CA THR A 154 2.39 -5.72 -0.11
C THR A 154 3.17 -6.99 -0.37
N GLU A 155 2.79 -8.08 0.31
CA GLU A 155 3.32 -9.42 0.07
C GLU A 155 2.19 -10.43 0.00
N ARG A 156 2.19 -11.29 -1.03
CA ARG A 156 1.14 -12.28 -1.30
C ARG A 156 1.67 -13.70 -1.31
N ALA A 157 0.83 -14.61 -0.84
CA ALA A 157 1.00 -16.04 -1.00
C ALA A 157 -0.25 -16.68 -1.60
N TYR A 158 -0.05 -17.73 -2.38
CA TYR A 158 -1.09 -18.41 -3.13
C TYR A 158 -1.03 -19.93 -2.89
N GLY A 159 -2.19 -20.59 -2.93
CA GLY A 159 -2.28 -22.05 -2.88
C GLY A 159 -1.55 -22.67 -1.69
N ASP A 160 -0.67 -23.61 -1.94
CA ASP A 160 0.05 -24.37 -0.91
C ASP A 160 1.01 -23.53 -0.07
N ASP A 161 1.43 -22.36 -0.56
CA ASP A 161 2.33 -21.45 0.16
C ASP A 161 1.63 -20.68 1.29
N ILE A 162 0.29 -20.60 1.31
CA ILE A 162 -0.49 -19.75 2.22
C ILE A 162 -0.20 -20.09 3.68
N GLU A 163 -0.22 -21.37 4.06
CA GLU A 163 -0.04 -21.75 5.47
C GLU A 163 1.35 -21.40 5.99
N SER A 164 2.39 -21.66 5.21
CA SER A 164 3.78 -21.32 5.56
C SER A 164 3.97 -19.81 5.64
N PHE A 165 3.33 -19.06 4.73
CA PHE A 165 3.36 -17.61 4.72
C PHE A 165 2.75 -17.01 6.00
N ILE A 166 1.53 -17.42 6.37
CA ILE A 166 0.87 -16.94 7.59
C ILE A 166 1.74 -17.21 8.83
N LYS A 167 2.33 -18.41 8.92
CA LYS A 167 3.22 -18.78 10.04
C LYS A 167 4.49 -17.92 10.11
N SER A 168 4.97 -17.40 8.98
CA SER A 168 6.18 -16.58 8.91
C SER A 168 5.96 -15.12 9.34
N ILE A 169 4.71 -14.61 9.31
CA ILE A 169 4.40 -13.21 9.53
C ILE A 169 4.90 -12.68 10.89
N PRO A 170 4.70 -13.36 12.03
CA PRO A 170 5.17 -12.86 13.32
C PRO A 170 6.68 -12.61 13.38
N GLU A 171 7.48 -13.46 12.73
CA GLU A 171 8.94 -13.34 12.72
C GLU A 171 9.43 -12.17 11.88
N LYS A 172 8.81 -11.93 10.72
CA LYS A 172 9.23 -10.88 9.80
C LYS A 172 8.65 -9.49 10.09
N ARG A 173 7.55 -9.39 10.84
CA ARG A 173 6.81 -8.15 11.10
C ARG A 173 7.69 -7.02 11.63
N ASN A 174 8.49 -7.27 12.66
CA ASN A 174 9.35 -6.24 13.27
C ASN A 174 10.37 -5.69 12.27
N LYS A 175 10.96 -6.57 11.45
CA LYS A 175 11.89 -6.15 10.39
C LYS A 175 11.19 -5.28 9.35
N LEU A 176 9.99 -5.67 8.93
CA LEU A 176 9.19 -4.88 7.96
C LEU A 176 8.85 -3.50 8.52
N TYR A 177 8.46 -3.41 9.80
CA TYR A 177 8.20 -2.14 10.47
C TYR A 177 9.43 -1.24 10.51
N ASP A 178 10.58 -1.81 10.92
CA ASP A 178 11.83 -1.07 10.99
C ASP A 178 12.26 -0.54 9.61
N GLU A 179 12.12 -1.35 8.58
CA GLU A 179 12.51 -0.97 7.21
C GLU A 179 11.58 0.11 6.63
N ILE A 180 10.25 -0.06 6.75
CA ILE A 180 9.31 0.92 6.19
C ILE A 180 9.35 2.25 6.96
N GLY A 181 9.61 2.20 8.26
CA GLY A 181 9.79 3.37 9.10
C GLY A 181 11.01 4.22 8.71
N LYS A 182 12.06 3.60 8.18
CA LYS A 182 13.31 4.26 7.77
C LYS A 182 13.27 4.81 6.33
N ILE A 183 12.28 4.39 5.53
CA ILE A 183 12.19 4.86 4.15
C ILE A 183 12.05 6.39 4.12
N ASN A 184 12.98 7.04 3.45
CA ASN A 184 12.92 8.48 3.20
C ASN A 184 12.82 8.69 1.69
N LEU A 185 11.71 9.26 1.24
CA LEU A 185 11.44 9.56 -0.17
C LEU A 185 11.44 11.08 -0.38
N ASP A 186 12.38 11.58 -1.16
CA ASP A 186 12.36 12.97 -1.64
C ASP A 186 11.43 13.05 -2.86
N ILE A 187 10.19 13.48 -2.64
CA ILE A 187 9.16 13.46 -3.67
C ILE A 187 9.08 14.80 -4.38
N LYS A 188 9.23 14.77 -5.71
CA LYS A 188 9.09 15.94 -6.58
C LYS A 188 8.20 15.59 -7.77
N PHE A 189 7.18 16.40 -8.04
CA PHE A 189 6.36 16.21 -9.24
C PHE A 189 7.20 16.31 -10.52
N VAL A 190 6.89 15.44 -11.48
CA VAL A 190 7.43 15.56 -12.84
C VAL A 190 6.79 16.80 -13.48
N LYS A 191 7.61 17.67 -14.07
CA LYS A 191 7.17 18.88 -14.75
C LYS A 191 6.66 18.55 -16.15
#